data_d3b9380ee6efde58e39072b46424a195
#
_entry.id   d3b9380ee6efde58e39072b46424a195
#
_cell.length_a   1.000
_cell.length_b   1.000
_cell.length_c   1.000
_cell.angle_alpha   90.00
_cell.angle_beta   90.00
_cell.angle_gamma   90.00
#
_symmetry.space_group_name_H-M   'P 1'
#
loop_
_entity.id
_entity.type
_entity.pdbx_description
1 polymer ?
#
loop_
_entity_poly.entity_id
_entity_poly.type
_entity_poly.pdbx_seq_one_letter_code
_entity_poly.pdbx_strand_id
1 'polypeptide(L)'
;PPLADIRGVYASSNGPDAVRSFDDPDMDFDKFVVFTDENSDFDRFLKAVENDFTCVQREPAGKYHFNEMIPKNCSKATGIDFMVKHLGASLDDCYVFGDSSNDLSMLRHVKNSVAMGNSFPEVLGQTSYVTTRVDRDGIYLALKHFHLI
;
A
#
# COMPACT_ATOMS: atom_id res chain seq x y z
N PRO A 1 8.70 -8.00 -18.97
CA PRO A 1 10.14 -7.69 -19.11
C PRO A 1 10.96 -8.98 -19.07
N PRO A 2 12.13 -8.98 -19.69
CA PRO A 2 13.04 -10.10 -19.47
C PRO A 2 13.27 -10.26 -17.97
N LEU A 3 13.24 -11.50 -17.47
CA LEU A 3 13.40 -11.80 -16.05
C LEU A 3 14.69 -11.18 -15.46
N ALA A 4 15.73 -11.06 -16.30
CA ALA A 4 17.00 -10.42 -15.95
C ALA A 4 16.84 -8.92 -15.58
N ASP A 5 15.95 -8.19 -16.25
CA ASP A 5 15.73 -6.76 -15.99
C ASP A 5 15.05 -6.54 -14.64
N ILE A 6 14.06 -7.38 -14.32
CA ILE A 6 13.35 -7.32 -13.03
C ILE A 6 14.30 -7.71 -11.89
N ARG A 7 15.07 -8.78 -12.07
CA ARG A 7 16.08 -9.21 -11.08
C ARG A 7 17.11 -8.12 -10.82
N GLY A 8 17.59 -7.43 -11.87
CA GLY A 8 18.54 -6.34 -11.75
C GLY A 8 17.99 -5.17 -10.92
N VAL A 9 16.75 -4.76 -11.16
CA VAL A 9 16.09 -3.68 -10.41
C VAL A 9 15.88 -4.07 -8.95
N TYR A 10 15.38 -5.27 -8.69
CA TYR A 10 15.14 -5.73 -7.32
C TYR A 10 16.43 -5.94 -6.52
N ALA A 11 17.44 -6.55 -7.12
CA ALA A 11 18.74 -6.78 -6.48
C ALA A 11 19.46 -5.47 -6.15
N SER A 12 19.33 -4.44 -6.99
CA SER A 12 19.93 -3.13 -6.73
C SER A 12 19.31 -2.41 -5.53
N SER A 13 18.03 -2.67 -5.25
CA SER A 13 17.30 -1.99 -4.18
C SER A 13 17.28 -2.77 -2.86
N ASN A 14 17.38 -4.12 -2.91
CA ASN A 14 17.17 -4.98 -1.76
C ASN A 14 18.32 -5.98 -1.49
N GLY A 15 19.37 -5.93 -2.29
CA GLY A 15 20.51 -6.85 -2.21
C GLY A 15 20.36 -8.09 -3.09
N PRO A 16 21.48 -8.76 -3.42
CA PRO A 16 21.49 -9.89 -4.36
C PRO A 16 20.69 -11.12 -3.88
N ASP A 17 20.58 -11.30 -2.58
CA ASP A 17 19.87 -12.44 -1.96
C ASP A 17 18.35 -12.24 -1.86
N ALA A 18 17.84 -11.05 -2.25
CA ALA A 18 16.41 -10.74 -2.21
C ALA A 18 15.59 -11.43 -3.32
N VAL A 19 16.26 -11.99 -4.33
CA VAL A 19 15.61 -12.65 -5.47
C VAL A 19 15.73 -14.17 -5.34
N ARG A 20 14.64 -14.82 -4.92
CA ARG A 20 14.55 -16.28 -4.84
C ARG A 20 13.92 -16.89 -6.08
N SER A 21 14.08 -18.19 -6.27
CA SER A 21 13.37 -18.95 -7.28
C SER A 21 11.96 -19.31 -6.80
N PHE A 22 11.00 -19.39 -7.71
CA PHE A 22 9.68 -19.95 -7.40
C PHE A 22 9.73 -21.45 -7.02
N ASP A 23 10.81 -22.13 -7.36
CA ASP A 23 11.04 -23.54 -7.00
C ASP A 23 11.71 -23.68 -5.62
N ASP A 24 11.93 -22.60 -4.89
CA ASP A 24 12.47 -22.63 -3.52
C ASP A 24 11.40 -23.19 -2.57
N PRO A 25 11.61 -24.38 -1.96
CA PRO A 25 10.62 -25.00 -1.09
C PRO A 25 10.35 -24.21 0.20
N ASP A 26 11.27 -23.33 0.58
CA ASP A 26 11.17 -22.49 1.78
C ASP A 26 10.65 -21.08 1.44
N MET A 27 10.13 -20.87 0.22
CA MET A 27 9.56 -19.58 -0.17
C MET A 27 8.22 -19.37 0.54
N ASP A 28 8.19 -18.37 1.40
CA ASP A 28 6.99 -17.84 2.02
C ASP A 28 6.85 -16.35 1.68
N PHE A 29 5.62 -15.87 1.50
CA PHE A 29 5.36 -14.47 1.17
C PHE A 29 3.97 -14.04 1.66
N ASP A 30 3.90 -12.83 2.22
CA ASP A 30 2.64 -12.21 2.63
C ASP A 30 1.93 -11.52 1.46
N LYS A 31 2.69 -11.02 0.50
CA LYS A 31 2.20 -10.37 -0.72
C LYS A 31 3.24 -10.47 -1.82
N PHE A 32 2.82 -10.24 -3.06
CA PHE A 32 3.73 -10.22 -4.20
C PHE A 32 3.35 -9.16 -5.22
N VAL A 33 4.27 -8.89 -6.13
CA VAL A 33 4.10 -7.90 -7.19
C VAL A 33 4.24 -8.58 -8.54
N VAL A 34 3.35 -8.22 -9.46
CA VAL A 34 3.37 -8.68 -10.83
C VAL A 34 3.63 -7.50 -11.75
N PHE A 35 4.70 -7.59 -12.53
CA PHE A 35 4.97 -6.64 -13.61
C PHE A 35 4.35 -7.16 -14.88
N THR A 36 3.50 -6.37 -15.51
CA THR A 36 2.85 -6.71 -16.78
C THR A 36 3.19 -5.69 -17.87
N ASP A 37 3.12 -6.13 -19.11
CA ASP A 37 3.25 -5.30 -20.30
C ASP A 37 2.13 -5.63 -21.30
N GLU A 38 2.17 -5.07 -22.50
CA GLU A 38 1.17 -5.27 -23.56
C GLU A 38 1.01 -6.73 -24.05
N ASN A 39 2.00 -7.59 -23.76
CA ASN A 39 2.00 -9.01 -24.14
C ASN A 39 1.56 -9.93 -22.99
N SER A 40 1.24 -9.38 -21.84
CA SER A 40 0.88 -10.13 -20.65
C SER A 40 -0.62 -10.47 -20.67
N ASP A 41 -0.98 -11.73 -20.50
CA ASP A 41 -2.38 -12.16 -20.32
C ASP A 41 -2.77 -11.94 -18.82
N PHE A 42 -2.93 -10.67 -18.49
CA PHE A 42 -3.17 -10.26 -17.10
C PHE A 42 -4.57 -10.64 -16.61
N ASP A 43 -5.57 -10.62 -17.48
CA ASP A 43 -6.95 -10.99 -17.12
C ASP A 43 -7.02 -12.48 -16.73
N ARG A 44 -6.34 -13.34 -17.47
CA ARG A 44 -6.24 -14.76 -17.13
C ARG A 44 -5.54 -14.98 -15.80
N PHE A 45 -4.45 -14.23 -15.55
CA PHE A 45 -3.75 -14.28 -14.27
C PHE A 45 -4.65 -13.83 -13.11
N LEU A 46 -5.33 -12.68 -13.24
CA LEU A 46 -6.25 -12.18 -12.21
C LEU A 46 -7.34 -13.20 -11.87
N LYS A 47 -7.92 -13.82 -12.90
CA LYS A 47 -8.94 -14.85 -12.71
C LYS A 47 -8.42 -16.08 -11.97
N ALA A 48 -7.17 -16.44 -12.16
CA ALA A 48 -6.56 -17.58 -11.49
C ALA A 48 -6.33 -17.35 -9.98
N VAL A 49 -6.12 -16.08 -9.59
CA VAL A 49 -5.80 -15.71 -8.19
C VAL A 49 -6.94 -14.94 -7.49
N GLU A 50 -8.06 -14.69 -8.16
CA GLU A 50 -9.17 -13.86 -7.65
C GLU A 50 -9.81 -14.35 -6.34
N ASN A 51 -9.66 -15.64 -6.02
CA ASN A 51 -10.19 -16.18 -4.76
C ASN A 51 -9.33 -15.82 -3.55
N ASP A 52 -8.03 -15.67 -3.74
CA ASP A 52 -7.05 -15.52 -2.66
C ASP A 52 -6.50 -14.11 -2.55
N PHE A 53 -6.45 -13.36 -3.66
CA PHE A 53 -5.81 -12.06 -3.72
C PHE A 53 -6.71 -10.95 -4.28
N THR A 54 -6.43 -9.73 -3.86
CA THR A 54 -6.93 -8.48 -4.44
C THR A 54 -5.78 -7.78 -5.14
N CYS A 55 -6.01 -7.31 -6.36
CA CYS A 55 -5.04 -6.54 -7.12
C CYS A 55 -5.17 -5.05 -6.83
N VAL A 56 -4.06 -4.43 -6.46
CA VAL A 56 -3.93 -2.96 -6.41
C VAL A 56 -3.02 -2.53 -7.55
N GLN A 57 -3.61 -1.91 -8.56
CA GLN A 57 -2.85 -1.35 -9.68
C GLN A 57 -2.20 -0.04 -9.23
N ARG A 58 -0.94 0.14 -9.61
CA ARG A 58 -0.20 1.37 -9.41
C ARG A 58 0.05 2.06 -10.74
N GLU A 59 0.47 3.32 -10.68
CA GLU A 59 0.85 4.07 -11.86
C GLU A 59 1.91 3.33 -12.69
N PRO A 60 1.78 3.34 -14.03
CA PRO A 60 2.74 2.69 -14.91
C PRO A 60 4.16 3.25 -14.74
N ALA A 61 5.15 2.38 -14.74
CA ALA A 61 6.56 2.75 -14.80
C ALA A 61 7.08 2.45 -16.22
N GLY A 62 7.06 3.46 -17.09
CA GLY A 62 7.40 3.30 -18.52
C GLY A 62 6.39 2.40 -19.22
N LYS A 63 6.86 1.30 -19.86
CA LYS A 63 6.00 0.33 -20.56
C LYS A 63 5.43 -0.77 -19.65
N TYR A 64 5.76 -0.76 -18.37
CA TYR A 64 5.33 -1.79 -17.43
C TYR A 64 4.28 -1.25 -16.47
N HIS A 65 3.26 -2.07 -16.22
CA HIS A 65 2.32 -1.87 -15.14
C HIS A 65 2.78 -2.62 -13.90
N PHE A 66 2.68 -1.96 -12.78
CA PHE A 66 3.03 -2.49 -11.47
C PHE A 66 1.75 -2.88 -10.75
N ASN A 67 1.58 -4.17 -10.49
CA ASN A 67 0.38 -4.72 -9.88
C ASN A 67 0.73 -5.39 -8.56
N GLU A 68 0.26 -4.84 -7.46
CA GLU A 68 0.47 -5.39 -6.13
C GLU A 68 -0.66 -6.35 -5.79
N MET A 69 -0.33 -7.59 -5.49
CA MET A 69 -1.26 -8.64 -5.12
C MET A 69 -1.27 -8.78 -3.60
N ILE A 70 -2.39 -8.44 -2.98
CA ILE A 70 -2.59 -8.44 -1.52
C ILE A 70 -3.58 -9.54 -1.18
N PRO A 71 -3.31 -10.39 -0.17
CA PRO A 71 -4.27 -11.40 0.27
C PRO A 71 -5.63 -10.80 0.57
N LYS A 72 -6.70 -11.49 0.20
CA LYS A 72 -8.07 -11.06 0.53
C LYS A 72 -8.21 -10.89 2.04
N ASN A 73 -9.02 -9.92 2.42
CA ASN A 73 -9.23 -9.54 3.82
C ASN A 73 -8.00 -8.91 4.51
N CYS A 74 -6.92 -8.66 3.78
CA CYS A 74 -5.78 -7.89 4.26
C CYS A 74 -5.82 -6.48 3.68
N SER A 75 -5.78 -5.48 4.54
CA SER A 75 -5.71 -4.07 4.17
C SER A 75 -5.11 -3.27 5.33
N LYS A 76 -4.76 -2.01 5.11
CA LYS A 76 -4.35 -1.12 6.20
C LYS A 76 -5.47 -0.96 7.24
N ALA A 77 -6.74 -0.96 6.83
CA ALA A 77 -7.88 -0.89 7.73
C ALA A 77 -8.00 -2.15 8.62
N THR A 78 -7.93 -3.34 8.03
CA THR A 78 -8.00 -4.59 8.82
C THR A 78 -6.80 -4.75 9.76
N GLY A 79 -5.63 -4.24 9.37
CA GLY A 79 -4.46 -4.18 10.24
C GLY A 79 -4.67 -3.27 11.45
N ILE A 80 -5.34 -2.12 11.25
CA ILE A 80 -5.74 -1.23 12.35
C ILE A 80 -6.72 -1.92 13.29
N ASP A 81 -7.76 -2.57 12.76
CA ASP A 81 -8.73 -3.31 13.58
C ASP A 81 -8.06 -4.38 14.44
N PHE A 82 -7.13 -5.12 13.84
CA PHE A 82 -6.35 -6.12 14.56
C PHE A 82 -5.55 -5.49 15.72
N MET A 83 -4.85 -4.39 15.46
CA MET A 83 -4.03 -3.70 16.47
C MET A 83 -4.87 -3.06 17.57
N VAL A 84 -5.97 -2.40 17.22
CA VAL A 84 -6.92 -1.82 18.17
C VAL A 84 -7.46 -2.89 19.12
N LYS A 85 -7.89 -4.03 18.57
CA LYS A 85 -8.35 -5.17 19.36
C LYS A 85 -7.23 -5.74 20.25
N HIS A 86 -6.03 -5.89 19.71
CA HIS A 86 -4.88 -6.44 20.43
C HIS A 86 -4.48 -5.55 21.62
N LEU A 87 -4.53 -4.23 21.45
CA LEU A 87 -4.17 -3.24 22.48
C LEU A 87 -5.31 -2.91 23.43
N GLY A 88 -6.53 -3.40 23.18
CA GLY A 88 -7.72 -3.01 23.95
C GLY A 88 -8.08 -1.52 23.81
N ALA A 89 -7.70 -0.90 22.70
CA ALA A 89 -7.96 0.50 22.37
C ALA A 89 -9.29 0.67 21.61
N SER A 90 -9.66 1.92 21.28
CA SER A 90 -10.80 2.26 20.44
C SER A 90 -10.33 2.82 19.10
N LEU A 91 -11.13 2.65 18.05
CA LEU A 91 -10.93 3.34 16.77
C LEU A 91 -10.99 4.87 16.91
N ASP A 92 -11.72 5.38 17.91
CA ASP A 92 -11.77 6.81 18.22
C ASP A 92 -10.42 7.35 18.73
N ASP A 93 -9.55 6.48 19.26
CA ASP A 93 -8.21 6.83 19.71
C ASP A 93 -7.16 6.74 18.60
N CYS A 94 -7.57 6.29 17.40
CA CYS A 94 -6.67 6.12 16.28
C CYS A 94 -6.58 7.40 15.44
N TYR A 95 -5.37 7.70 14.98
CA TYR A 95 -5.07 8.77 14.03
C TYR A 95 -4.30 8.18 12.87
N VAL A 96 -4.75 8.41 11.65
CA VAL A 96 -4.13 7.87 10.44
C VAL A 96 -3.73 8.96 9.47
N PHE A 97 -2.58 8.78 8.83
CA PHE A 97 -2.01 9.71 7.87
C PHE A 97 -1.78 8.98 6.55
N GLY A 98 -2.13 9.62 5.45
CA GLY A 98 -1.93 9.04 4.13
C GLY A 98 -1.85 10.08 3.03
N ASP A 99 -1.33 9.68 1.88
CA ASP A 99 -1.14 10.56 0.73
C ASP A 99 -1.53 9.92 -0.61
N SER A 100 -1.75 8.62 -0.68
CA SER A 100 -1.97 7.91 -1.92
C SER A 100 -3.15 6.93 -1.87
N SER A 101 -3.54 6.40 -3.03
CA SER A 101 -4.72 5.54 -3.19
C SER A 101 -4.70 4.28 -2.32
N ASN A 102 -3.52 3.74 -2.02
CA ASN A 102 -3.37 2.58 -1.14
C ASN A 102 -3.66 2.88 0.34
N ASP A 103 -3.79 4.17 0.72
CA ASP A 103 -4.15 4.62 2.06
C ASP A 103 -5.66 4.77 2.25
N LEU A 104 -6.43 4.82 1.15
CA LEU A 104 -7.86 5.12 1.19
C LEU A 104 -8.63 4.17 2.11
N SER A 105 -8.25 2.89 2.19
CA SER A 105 -8.91 1.93 3.07
C SER A 105 -8.86 2.36 4.54
N MET A 106 -7.69 2.77 5.03
CA MET A 106 -7.54 3.24 6.41
C MET A 106 -8.06 4.66 6.62
N LEU A 107 -7.89 5.55 5.63
CA LEU A 107 -8.35 6.93 5.74
C LEU A 107 -9.87 7.06 5.82
N ARG A 108 -10.61 6.16 5.16
CA ARG A 108 -12.07 6.07 5.26
C ARG A 108 -12.56 5.32 6.49
N HIS A 109 -11.72 4.45 7.04
CA HIS A 109 -12.07 3.59 8.17
C HIS A 109 -11.94 4.30 9.51
N VAL A 110 -10.94 5.13 9.67
CA VAL A 110 -10.65 5.85 10.92
C VAL A 110 -11.18 7.27 10.87
N LYS A 111 -11.95 7.66 11.88
CA LYS A 111 -12.55 9.00 11.97
C LYS A 111 -11.52 10.13 11.96
N ASN A 112 -10.42 9.97 12.72
CA ASN A 112 -9.35 10.97 12.79
C ASN A 112 -8.33 10.71 11.67
N SER A 113 -8.74 10.96 10.43
CA SER A 113 -7.95 10.72 9.24
C SER A 113 -7.38 12.02 8.67
N VAL A 114 -6.12 11.97 8.26
CA VAL A 114 -5.35 13.11 7.78
C VAL A 114 -4.79 12.83 6.40
N ALA A 115 -5.14 13.68 5.44
CA ALA A 115 -4.46 13.72 4.15
C ALA A 115 -3.25 14.66 4.22
N MET A 116 -2.12 14.26 3.68
CA MET A 116 -0.96 15.11 3.52
C MET A 116 -1.22 16.13 2.40
N GLY A 117 -0.69 17.33 2.52
CA GLY A 117 -0.87 18.40 1.52
C GLY A 117 -0.26 18.14 0.15
N ASN A 118 0.55 17.06 0.02
CA ASN A 118 1.06 16.53 -1.24
C ASN A 118 0.28 15.31 -1.74
N SER A 119 -0.86 15.00 -1.16
CA SER A 119 -1.70 13.85 -1.55
C SER A 119 -2.23 13.96 -2.96
N PHE A 120 -2.51 12.80 -3.55
CA PHE A 120 -3.26 12.73 -4.81
C PHE A 120 -4.68 13.30 -4.64
N PRO A 121 -5.26 13.89 -5.70
CA PRO A 121 -6.58 14.54 -5.61
C PRO A 121 -7.70 13.66 -5.06
N GLU A 122 -7.68 12.36 -5.36
CA GLU A 122 -8.68 11.40 -4.87
C GLU A 122 -8.62 11.17 -3.36
N VAL A 123 -7.52 11.50 -2.71
CA VAL A 123 -7.34 11.35 -1.26
C VAL A 123 -7.85 12.58 -0.49
N LEU A 124 -7.64 13.78 -1.05
CA LEU A 124 -7.89 15.05 -0.35
C LEU A 124 -9.35 15.21 0.13
N GLY A 125 -10.32 14.66 -0.60
CA GLY A 125 -11.75 14.74 -0.24
C GLY A 125 -12.26 13.57 0.63
N GLN A 126 -11.38 12.68 1.10
CA GLN A 126 -11.75 11.44 1.79
C GLN A 126 -11.35 11.40 3.26
N THR A 127 -10.86 12.52 3.80
CA THR A 127 -10.31 12.60 5.16
C THR A 127 -10.98 13.70 5.97
N SER A 128 -10.90 13.59 7.30
CA SER A 128 -11.44 14.57 8.22
C SER A 128 -10.60 15.87 8.27
N TYR A 129 -9.32 15.76 7.95
CA TYR A 129 -8.41 16.91 7.98
C TYR A 129 -7.36 16.82 6.86
N VAL A 130 -6.99 17.94 6.28
CA VAL A 130 -5.89 18.06 5.33
C VAL A 130 -4.81 18.92 5.96
N THR A 131 -3.64 18.37 6.16
CA THR A 131 -2.48 19.09 6.69
C THR A 131 -1.61 19.66 5.58
N THR A 132 -0.47 20.24 5.93
CA THR A 132 0.52 20.71 4.98
C THR A 132 1.31 19.56 4.35
N ARG A 133 2.16 19.88 3.39
CA ARG A 133 3.03 18.91 2.70
C ARG A 133 4.01 18.23 3.67
N VAL A 134 4.50 17.05 3.29
CA VAL A 134 5.49 16.30 4.07
C VAL A 134 6.78 17.09 4.31
N ASP A 135 7.18 17.93 3.35
CA ASP A 135 8.34 18.82 3.42
C ASP A 135 8.06 20.17 4.14
N ARG A 136 6.89 20.31 4.76
CA ARG A 136 6.39 21.50 5.48
C ARG A 136 5.81 21.15 6.85
N ASP A 137 6.44 20.22 7.56
CA ASP A 137 6.06 19.77 8.90
C ASP A 137 4.60 19.26 9.01
N GLY A 138 4.05 18.68 7.92
CA GLY A 138 2.64 18.30 7.86
C GLY A 138 2.19 17.37 8.98
N ILE A 139 2.97 16.35 9.32
CA ILE A 139 2.64 15.43 10.42
C ILE A 139 2.63 16.18 11.77
N TYR A 140 3.66 16.96 12.04
CA TYR A 140 3.77 17.75 13.27
C TYR A 140 2.61 18.72 13.45
N LEU A 141 2.23 19.45 12.40
CA LEU A 141 1.12 20.39 12.44
C LEU A 141 -0.24 19.69 12.64
N ALA A 142 -0.41 18.50 12.06
CA ALA A 142 -1.63 17.73 12.29
C ALA A 142 -1.70 17.21 13.73
N LEU A 143 -0.59 16.71 14.31
CA LEU A 143 -0.54 16.31 15.72
C LEU A 143 -0.89 17.44 16.66
N LYS A 144 -0.42 18.68 16.37
CA LYS A 144 -0.83 19.87 17.10
C LYS A 144 -2.31 20.20 16.93
N HIS A 145 -2.84 20.09 15.70
CA HIS A 145 -4.26 20.34 15.43
C HIS A 145 -5.16 19.42 16.27
N PHE A 146 -4.77 18.17 16.45
CA PHE A 146 -5.51 17.20 17.27
C PHE A 146 -5.12 17.22 18.76
N HIS A 147 -4.29 18.17 19.20
CA HIS A 147 -3.82 18.27 20.58
C HIS A 147 -3.12 17.02 21.13
N LEU A 148 -2.40 16.32 20.25
CA LEU A 148 -1.63 15.12 20.61
C LEU A 148 -0.21 15.47 21.11
N ILE A 149 0.25 16.66 20.79
CA ILE A 149 1.51 17.27 21.21
C ILE A 149 1.34 18.76 21.47
#